data_577dce1c80d2dac47b8c0d01b5562014
#
_entry.id   577dce1c80d2dac47b8c0d01b5562014
#
_cell.length_a   1.000
_cell.length_b   1.000
_cell.length_c   1.000
_cell.angle_alpha   90.00
_cell.angle_beta   90.00
_cell.angle_gamma   90.00
#
_symmetry.space_group_name_H-M   'P 1'
#
loop_
_entity.id
_entity.type
_entity.pdbx_description
1 polymer ?
#
loop_
_entity_poly.entity_id
_entity_poly.type
_entity_poly.pdbx_seq_one_letter_code
_entity_poly.pdbx_strand_id
1 'polypeptide(L)'
;MFAALNVYHDGAAHSAAMNLAIDEVLLEYATVPSIRFYRWHSLALSFGYFGKFAHVACYAGERDLVRRWTGGGIVFHGDDLTYSIVIPANDNAFSESSMAIYEKVHCALRDTLEGNGKHAVVAGGGDPGGAADAIRIAFSAGGYNCFANPVRADVIVDGRKIAGAAQRRTRRGLLQQGSIQGIDLENGLSERFAVELSTNCQPRSLPKAVRYRAREIAAQKYGAEAWLRKR
;
A
#
# COMPACT_ATOMS: atom_id res chain seq x y z
N MET A 1 -12.41 -8.44 9.24
CA MET A 1 -12.57 -6.98 9.07
C MET A 1 -13.75 -6.65 8.15
N PHE A 2 -13.79 -7.17 6.93
CA PHE A 2 -14.86 -6.92 5.96
C PHE A 2 -15.87 -8.07 5.92
N ALA A 3 -17.18 -7.78 5.70
CA ALA A 3 -18.22 -8.80 5.52
C ALA A 3 -18.04 -9.57 4.19
N ALA A 4 -17.51 -8.90 3.17
CA ALA A 4 -17.11 -9.49 1.90
C ALA A 4 -15.92 -8.68 1.33
N LEU A 5 -15.04 -9.32 0.56
CA LEU A 5 -13.85 -8.71 -0.01
C LEU A 5 -13.62 -9.19 -1.44
N ASN A 6 -13.63 -8.28 -2.40
CA ASN A 6 -13.17 -8.59 -3.75
C ASN A 6 -11.64 -8.64 -3.78
N VAL A 7 -11.06 -9.70 -4.32
CA VAL A 7 -9.60 -9.92 -4.36
C VAL A 7 -9.12 -9.91 -5.80
N TYR A 8 -8.23 -9.00 -6.13
CA TYR A 8 -7.60 -8.87 -7.44
C TYR A 8 -6.13 -9.26 -7.35
N HIS A 9 -5.76 -10.42 -7.90
CA HIS A 9 -4.36 -10.77 -8.16
C HIS A 9 -4.00 -10.25 -9.55
N ASP A 10 -3.38 -9.05 -9.61
CA ASP A 10 -3.03 -8.41 -10.88
C ASP A 10 -1.62 -8.83 -11.29
N GLY A 11 -1.54 -9.97 -11.98
CA GLY A 11 -0.27 -10.52 -12.49
C GLY A 11 0.30 -9.77 -13.70
N ALA A 12 -0.43 -8.78 -14.24
CA ALA A 12 0.10 -7.97 -15.32
C ALA A 12 1.08 -6.95 -14.75
N ALA A 13 2.29 -6.89 -15.34
CA ALA A 13 3.26 -5.86 -15.00
C ALA A 13 2.85 -4.53 -15.64
N HIS A 14 2.48 -3.56 -14.83
CA HIS A 14 2.09 -2.22 -15.27
C HIS A 14 3.15 -1.18 -14.93
N SER A 15 3.20 -0.08 -15.73
CA SER A 15 3.99 1.10 -15.39
C SER A 15 3.52 1.73 -14.07
N ALA A 16 4.37 2.53 -13.45
CA ALA A 16 4.03 3.21 -12.20
C ALA A 16 2.76 4.05 -12.32
N ALA A 17 2.63 4.81 -13.40
CA ALA A 17 1.44 5.62 -13.67
C ALA A 17 0.16 4.76 -13.79
N MET A 18 0.24 3.63 -14.46
CA MET A 18 -0.91 2.74 -14.66
C MET A 18 -1.32 2.04 -13.37
N ASN A 19 -0.36 1.57 -12.54
CA ASN A 19 -0.65 0.97 -11.25
C ASN A 19 -1.47 1.91 -10.35
N LEU A 20 -1.02 3.16 -10.22
CA LEU A 20 -1.72 4.14 -9.38
C LEU A 20 -3.08 4.57 -9.96
N ALA A 21 -3.19 4.61 -11.29
CA ALA A 21 -4.46 4.89 -11.96
C ALA A 21 -5.49 3.78 -11.72
N ILE A 22 -5.09 2.51 -11.77
CA ILE A 22 -5.98 1.38 -11.47
C ILE A 22 -6.51 1.49 -10.03
N ASP A 23 -5.65 1.79 -9.06
CA ASP A 23 -6.05 1.93 -7.65
C ASP A 23 -7.08 3.06 -7.46
N GLU A 24 -6.88 4.21 -8.12
CA GLU A 24 -7.84 5.33 -8.08
C GLU A 24 -9.18 4.96 -8.72
N VAL A 25 -9.14 4.27 -9.86
CA VAL A 25 -10.37 3.86 -10.57
C VAL A 25 -11.11 2.76 -9.80
N LEU A 26 -10.41 1.85 -9.14
CA LEU A 26 -11.06 0.88 -8.26
C LEU A 26 -11.88 1.59 -7.18
N LEU A 27 -11.39 2.71 -6.62
CA LEU A 27 -12.17 3.53 -5.68
C LEU A 27 -13.37 4.22 -6.35
N GLU A 28 -13.26 4.62 -7.63
CA GLU A 28 -14.38 5.23 -8.36
C GLU A 28 -15.55 4.25 -8.57
N TYR A 29 -15.26 2.96 -8.75
CA TYR A 29 -16.25 1.92 -9.12
C TYR A 29 -16.60 0.96 -7.97
N ALA A 30 -15.92 1.07 -6.81
CA ALA A 30 -16.13 0.16 -5.71
C ALA A 30 -17.54 0.26 -5.12
N THR A 31 -18.20 -0.88 -5.00
CA THR A 31 -19.47 -1.06 -4.25
C THR A 31 -19.29 -2.00 -3.06
N VAL A 32 -18.21 -2.75 -3.03
CA VAL A 32 -17.79 -3.70 -1.99
C VAL A 32 -16.29 -3.46 -1.73
N PRO A 33 -15.81 -3.59 -0.49
CA PRO A 33 -14.38 -3.53 -0.20
C PRO A 33 -13.57 -4.42 -1.12
N SER A 34 -12.41 -3.96 -1.52
CA SER A 34 -11.54 -4.73 -2.39
C SER A 34 -10.07 -4.59 -1.99
N ILE A 35 -9.29 -5.65 -2.25
CA ILE A 35 -7.85 -5.63 -2.20
C ILE A 35 -7.29 -6.02 -3.55
N ARG A 36 -6.29 -5.29 -4.01
CA ARG A 36 -5.52 -5.61 -5.21
C ARG A 36 -4.07 -5.81 -4.82
N PHE A 37 -3.48 -6.93 -5.27
CA PHE A 37 -2.06 -7.25 -5.16
C PHE A 37 -1.43 -7.10 -6.53
N TYR A 38 -0.26 -6.42 -6.60
CA TYR A 38 0.44 -6.18 -7.86
C TYR A 38 1.94 -5.97 -7.67
N ARG A 39 2.65 -6.07 -8.78
CA ARG A 39 4.07 -5.76 -8.90
C ARG A 39 4.29 -4.64 -9.92
N TRP A 40 5.49 -4.14 -9.99
CA TRP A 40 5.87 -3.06 -10.88
C TRP A 40 6.58 -3.62 -12.12
N HIS A 41 6.34 -3.03 -13.28
CA HIS A 41 6.96 -3.45 -14.54
C HIS A 41 8.49 -3.24 -14.53
N SER A 42 8.95 -2.18 -13.88
CA SER A 42 10.35 -1.76 -13.78
C SER A 42 10.66 -1.27 -12.37
N LEU A 43 11.92 -1.05 -12.08
CA LEU A 43 12.30 -0.36 -10.85
C LEU A 43 11.60 1.00 -10.80
N ALA A 44 10.77 1.20 -9.79
CA ALA A 44 10.01 2.43 -9.62
C ALA A 44 10.32 3.11 -8.29
N LEU A 45 9.97 4.39 -8.21
CA LEU A 45 9.98 5.16 -6.97
C LEU A 45 8.69 5.94 -6.88
N SER A 46 7.91 5.68 -5.84
CA SER A 46 6.72 6.45 -5.55
C SER A 46 6.93 7.36 -4.34
N PHE A 47 6.35 8.57 -4.39
CA PHE A 47 6.39 9.51 -3.28
C PHE A 47 5.01 10.10 -3.02
N GLY A 48 4.75 10.48 -1.77
CA GLY A 48 3.43 10.91 -1.33
C GLY A 48 2.98 12.22 -1.96
N TYR A 49 1.67 12.48 -1.89
CA TYR A 49 1.01 13.66 -2.46
C TYR A 49 1.68 14.99 -2.08
N PHE A 50 2.13 15.13 -0.82
CA PHE A 50 2.75 16.34 -0.29
C PHE A 50 4.28 16.37 -0.46
N GLY A 51 4.88 15.29 -1.03
CA GLY A 51 6.32 15.22 -1.25
C GLY A 51 6.78 16.20 -2.31
N LYS A 52 8.00 16.71 -2.17
CA LYS A 52 8.62 17.60 -3.16
C LYS A 52 9.37 16.79 -4.21
N PHE A 53 9.14 17.08 -5.50
CA PHE A 53 9.84 16.42 -6.61
C PHE A 53 11.37 16.55 -6.47
N ALA A 54 11.86 17.68 -5.99
CA ALA A 54 13.30 17.92 -5.80
C ALA A 54 13.99 16.84 -4.93
N HIS A 55 13.26 16.17 -4.01
CA HIS A 55 13.83 15.12 -3.17
C HIS A 55 14.01 13.77 -3.90
N VAL A 56 13.40 13.62 -5.06
CA VAL A 56 13.43 12.36 -5.84
C VAL A 56 14.01 12.56 -7.24
N ALA A 57 14.29 13.79 -7.65
CA ALA A 57 14.74 14.13 -8.99
C ALA A 57 16.04 13.41 -9.39
N CYS A 58 16.95 13.15 -8.47
CA CYS A 58 18.19 12.42 -8.72
C CYS A 58 17.98 10.98 -9.19
N TYR A 59 16.81 10.38 -8.93
CA TYR A 59 16.47 9.00 -9.32
C TYR A 59 15.80 8.90 -10.70
N ALA A 60 15.53 10.04 -11.38
CA ALA A 60 14.75 10.08 -12.62
C ALA A 60 15.39 9.31 -13.80
N GLY A 61 16.72 9.12 -13.79
CA GLY A 61 17.40 8.33 -14.81
C GLY A 61 17.42 6.82 -14.56
N GLU A 62 17.12 6.40 -13.34
CA GLU A 62 17.27 5.02 -12.89
C GLU A 62 15.92 4.35 -12.56
N ARG A 63 14.89 5.14 -12.27
CA ARG A 63 13.59 4.66 -11.79
C ARG A 63 12.42 5.36 -12.44
N ASP A 64 11.31 4.63 -12.60
CA ASP A 64 10.02 5.20 -13.00
C ASP A 64 9.44 5.97 -11.81
N LEU A 65 9.49 7.31 -11.88
CA LEU A 65 9.05 8.19 -10.79
C LEU A 65 7.55 8.44 -10.87
N VAL A 66 6.85 8.31 -9.74
CA VAL A 66 5.43 8.61 -9.69
C VAL A 66 5.02 9.25 -8.36
N ARG A 67 4.17 10.29 -8.44
CA ARG A 67 3.52 10.89 -7.27
C ARG A 67 2.22 10.16 -6.96
N ARG A 68 2.10 9.62 -5.75
CA ARG A 68 0.85 9.00 -5.28
C ARG A 68 -0.23 10.05 -4.97
N TRP A 69 -1.47 9.65 -5.07
CA TRP A 69 -2.60 10.43 -4.56
C TRP A 69 -2.73 10.33 -3.03
N THR A 70 -2.26 9.25 -2.44
CA THR A 70 -2.13 9.06 -1.00
C THR A 70 -0.94 9.85 -0.43
N GLY A 71 -0.88 10.00 0.88
CA GLY A 71 0.23 10.66 1.58
C GLY A 71 1.50 9.79 1.66
N GLY A 72 2.22 9.95 2.78
CA GLY A 72 3.43 9.19 3.09
C GLY A 72 4.70 9.73 2.44
N GLY A 73 5.82 9.06 2.71
CA GLY A 73 7.15 9.41 2.23
C GLY A 73 7.52 8.74 0.89
N ILE A 74 8.82 8.53 0.69
CA ILE A 74 9.38 7.91 -0.50
C ILE A 74 9.39 6.37 -0.32
N VAL A 75 8.96 5.63 -1.33
CA VAL A 75 9.02 4.17 -1.38
C VAL A 75 9.73 3.74 -2.65
N PHE A 76 10.76 2.93 -2.50
CA PHE A 76 11.46 2.27 -3.61
C PHE A 76 10.76 0.94 -3.89
N HIS A 77 10.46 0.70 -5.17
CA HIS A 77 9.78 -0.49 -5.66
C HIS A 77 10.68 -1.28 -6.60
N GLY A 78 10.49 -2.59 -6.61
CA GLY A 78 11.22 -3.57 -7.43
C GLY A 78 10.78 -4.97 -7.03
N ASP A 79 11.35 -5.49 -5.95
CA ASP A 79 11.05 -6.83 -5.44
C ASP A 79 9.92 -6.84 -4.39
N ASP A 80 9.23 -5.72 -4.19
CA ASP A 80 8.14 -5.61 -3.24
C ASP A 80 6.82 -6.21 -3.78
N LEU A 81 5.98 -6.65 -2.86
CA LEU A 81 4.56 -6.86 -3.12
C LEU A 81 3.80 -5.60 -2.71
N THR A 82 3.26 -4.89 -3.68
CA THR A 82 2.39 -3.76 -3.40
C THR A 82 0.94 -4.23 -3.29
N TYR A 83 0.20 -3.67 -2.33
CA TYR A 83 -1.24 -3.86 -2.23
C TYR A 83 -1.97 -2.53 -2.20
N SER A 84 -3.20 -2.51 -2.70
CA SER A 84 -4.14 -1.42 -2.47
C SER A 84 -5.45 -1.96 -1.93
N ILE A 85 -5.97 -1.31 -0.88
CA ILE A 85 -7.28 -1.60 -0.31
C ILE A 85 -8.19 -0.41 -0.61
N VAL A 86 -9.36 -0.73 -1.14
CA VAL A 86 -10.43 0.23 -1.37
C VAL A 86 -11.61 -0.10 -0.47
N ILE A 87 -12.09 0.88 0.27
CA ILE A 87 -13.29 0.79 1.12
C ILE A 87 -14.28 1.83 0.61
N PRO A 88 -15.39 1.43 -0.05
CA PRO A 88 -16.38 2.39 -0.54
C PRO A 88 -17.12 3.07 0.62
N ALA A 89 -17.63 4.27 0.40
CA ALA A 89 -18.25 5.09 1.45
C ALA A 89 -19.54 4.50 2.06
N ASN A 90 -20.17 3.55 1.36
CA ASN A 90 -21.36 2.84 1.84
C ASN A 90 -21.03 1.59 2.68
N ASP A 91 -19.74 1.22 2.84
CA ASP A 91 -19.34 0.10 3.69
C ASP A 91 -19.21 0.55 5.16
N ASN A 92 -19.58 -0.33 6.08
CA ASN A 92 -19.53 -0.02 7.52
C ASN A 92 -18.11 0.31 8.00
N ALA A 93 -17.09 -0.32 7.44
CA ALA A 93 -15.70 -0.06 7.80
C ALA A 93 -15.28 1.39 7.46
N PHE A 94 -15.93 2.04 6.50
CA PHE A 94 -15.65 3.44 6.19
C PHE A 94 -16.02 4.41 7.33
N SER A 95 -16.91 4.03 8.25
CA SER A 95 -17.24 4.85 9.42
C SER A 95 -16.10 4.98 10.43
N GLU A 96 -15.14 4.05 10.38
CA GLU A 96 -13.99 4.05 11.28
C GLU A 96 -12.96 5.14 10.93
N SER A 97 -12.14 5.51 11.90
CA SER A 97 -11.04 6.44 11.66
C SER A 97 -9.99 5.84 10.71
N SER A 98 -9.30 6.68 9.96
CA SER A 98 -8.22 6.24 9.08
C SER A 98 -7.15 5.45 9.83
N MET A 99 -6.82 5.84 11.08
CA MET A 99 -5.85 5.13 11.89
C MET A 99 -6.35 3.74 12.33
N ALA A 100 -7.62 3.63 12.73
CA ALA A 100 -8.19 2.33 13.10
C ALA A 100 -8.20 1.34 11.92
N ILE A 101 -8.54 1.81 10.71
CA ILE A 101 -8.47 1.02 9.48
C ILE A 101 -7.02 0.59 9.22
N TYR A 102 -6.07 1.52 9.34
CA TYR A 102 -4.63 1.25 9.13
C TYR A 102 -4.13 0.15 10.07
N GLU A 103 -4.44 0.28 11.38
CA GLU A 103 -4.07 -0.71 12.40
C GLU A 103 -4.69 -2.08 12.12
N LYS A 104 -5.99 -2.14 11.82
CA LYS A 104 -6.67 -3.41 11.52
C LYS A 104 -6.07 -4.12 10.31
N VAL A 105 -5.77 -3.39 9.24
CA VAL A 105 -5.13 -3.95 8.04
C VAL A 105 -3.75 -4.49 8.36
N HIS A 106 -2.97 -3.76 9.13
CA HIS A 106 -1.61 -4.19 9.48
C HIS A 106 -1.58 -5.28 10.57
N CYS A 107 -2.58 -5.34 11.45
CA CYS A 107 -2.78 -6.49 12.32
C CYS A 107 -3.06 -7.76 11.50
N ALA A 108 -3.94 -7.71 10.51
CA ALA A 108 -4.20 -8.84 9.63
C ALA A 108 -2.94 -9.29 8.85
N LEU A 109 -2.10 -8.34 8.42
CA LEU A 109 -0.82 -8.68 7.79
C LEU A 109 0.15 -9.32 8.79
N ARG A 110 0.25 -8.80 10.03
CA ARG A 110 1.03 -9.41 11.11
C ARG A 110 0.59 -10.85 11.34
N ASP A 111 -0.72 -11.09 11.52
CA ASP A 111 -1.27 -12.41 11.80
C ASP A 111 -0.97 -13.39 10.66
N THR A 112 -1.04 -12.92 9.41
CA THR A 112 -0.61 -13.66 8.22
C THR A 112 0.87 -14.08 8.30
N LEU A 113 1.74 -13.18 8.74
CA LEU A 113 3.19 -13.44 8.83
C LEU A 113 3.51 -14.36 10.00
N GLU A 114 2.85 -14.22 11.13
CA GLU A 114 2.99 -15.12 12.28
C GLU A 114 2.54 -16.53 11.92
N GLY A 115 1.45 -16.69 11.19
CA GLY A 115 1.00 -17.97 10.65
C GLY A 115 2.01 -18.62 9.69
N ASN A 116 2.98 -17.86 9.16
CA ASN A 116 4.12 -18.32 8.37
C ASN A 116 5.41 -18.50 9.19
N GLY A 117 5.34 -18.48 10.51
CA GLY A 117 6.49 -18.66 11.40
C GLY A 117 7.41 -17.46 11.49
N LYS A 118 6.97 -16.25 11.09
CA LYS A 118 7.71 -15.01 11.27
C LYS A 118 7.30 -14.34 12.58
N HIS A 119 8.27 -13.84 13.34
CA HIS A 119 7.95 -13.02 14.51
C HIS A 119 7.67 -11.58 14.06
N ALA A 120 6.37 -11.27 13.87
CA ALA A 120 5.91 -9.98 13.38
C ALA A 120 5.22 -9.18 14.50
N VAL A 121 5.46 -7.87 14.54
CA VAL A 121 4.81 -6.94 15.48
C VAL A 121 4.30 -5.71 14.74
N VAL A 122 3.25 -5.08 15.30
CA VAL A 122 2.72 -3.80 14.81
C VAL A 122 3.27 -2.68 15.68
N ALA A 123 3.96 -1.71 15.07
CA ALA A 123 4.61 -0.61 15.77
C ALA A 123 3.61 0.23 16.58
N GLY A 124 3.87 0.45 17.88
CA GLY A 124 3.02 1.28 18.76
C GLY A 124 1.67 0.64 19.10
N GLY A 125 1.42 -0.62 18.73
CA GLY A 125 0.37 -1.46 19.29
C GLY A 125 0.73 -1.81 20.73
N GLY A 126 -0.27 -1.90 21.62
CA GLY A 126 -0.08 -2.06 23.05
C GLY A 126 0.56 -3.36 23.56
N ASP A 127 1.54 -3.87 22.88
CA ASP A 127 2.34 -5.01 23.28
C ASP A 127 3.53 -4.50 24.14
N PRO A 128 3.57 -4.77 25.46
CA PRO A 128 4.51 -4.12 26.39
C PRO A 128 5.99 -4.52 26.23
N GLY A 129 6.30 -5.48 25.33
CA GLY A 129 7.59 -6.19 25.39
C GLY A 129 8.59 -5.96 24.25
N GLY A 130 8.22 -5.35 23.12
CA GLY A 130 9.14 -5.38 21.97
C GLY A 130 9.20 -4.11 21.10
N ALA A 131 8.14 -3.32 21.06
CA ALA A 131 8.03 -2.21 20.10
C ALA A 131 8.91 -1.00 20.45
N ALA A 132 9.15 -0.72 21.71
CA ALA A 132 9.93 0.45 22.14
C ALA A 132 11.41 0.34 21.78
N ASP A 133 11.99 -0.84 21.86
CA ASP A 133 13.41 -1.07 21.55
C ASP A 133 13.63 -1.17 20.02
N ALA A 134 12.71 -1.77 19.28
CA ALA A 134 12.76 -1.80 17.81
C ALA A 134 12.66 -0.39 17.21
N ILE A 135 11.84 0.50 17.79
CA ILE A 135 11.71 1.90 17.37
C ILE A 135 13.02 2.67 17.65
N ARG A 136 13.68 2.44 18.80
CA ARG A 136 14.95 3.10 19.15
C ARG A 136 16.09 2.76 18.20
N ILE A 137 16.17 1.53 17.71
CA ILE A 137 17.21 1.08 16.76
C ILE A 137 16.99 1.71 15.37
N ALA A 138 15.76 1.89 14.93
CA ALA A 138 15.43 2.46 13.63
C ALA A 138 15.73 3.99 13.54
N PHE A 139 15.70 4.72 14.65
CA PHE A 139 15.97 6.16 14.67
C PHE A 139 17.46 6.54 14.50
N SER A 140 18.39 5.58 14.54
CA SER A 140 19.84 5.85 14.47
C SER A 140 20.44 5.86 13.06
N ALA A 141 19.67 5.50 12.01
CA ALA A 141 20.13 5.48 10.61
C ALA A 141 19.47 6.59 9.81
N GLY A 142 20.13 7.73 9.67
CA GLY A 142 19.61 8.90 8.95
C GLY A 142 19.35 8.68 7.47
N GLY A 143 18.12 9.01 7.02
CA GLY A 143 17.70 9.03 5.62
C GLY A 143 16.18 9.22 5.48
N TYR A 144 15.73 10.01 4.47
CA TYR A 144 14.31 10.25 4.15
C TYR A 144 13.57 9.03 3.54
N ASN A 145 14.07 7.82 3.76
CA ASN A 145 13.46 6.59 3.27
C ASN A 145 12.32 6.17 4.21
N CYS A 146 11.10 5.98 3.70
CA CYS A 146 9.92 5.59 4.47
C CYS A 146 10.09 4.25 5.21
N PHE A 147 10.96 3.37 4.73
CA PHE A 147 11.29 2.09 5.35
C PHE A 147 12.38 2.19 6.42
N ALA A 148 13.10 3.31 6.50
CA ALA A 148 14.11 3.52 7.54
C ALA A 148 13.49 3.90 8.91
N ASN A 149 12.31 4.52 8.92
CA ASN A 149 11.65 5.00 10.13
C ASN A 149 10.23 4.44 10.23
N PRO A 150 10.00 3.43 11.09
CA PRO A 150 8.64 2.94 11.33
C PRO A 150 7.79 4.04 11.98
N VAL A 151 6.55 4.15 11.51
CA VAL A 151 5.52 4.97 12.16
C VAL A 151 4.53 4.04 12.86
N ARG A 152 3.65 4.63 13.70
CA ARG A 152 2.61 3.87 14.38
C ARG A 152 1.85 2.98 13.39
N ALA A 153 1.66 1.72 13.80
CA ALA A 153 0.97 0.68 13.07
C ALA A 153 1.67 0.14 11.80
N ASP A 154 2.94 0.47 11.55
CA ASP A 154 3.77 -0.25 10.57
C ASP A 154 4.07 -1.67 11.04
N VAL A 155 4.29 -2.61 10.11
CA VAL A 155 4.64 -4.00 10.44
C VAL A 155 6.15 -4.17 10.45
N ILE A 156 6.65 -4.76 11.53
CA ILE A 156 8.06 -4.99 11.82
C ILE A 156 8.29 -6.50 11.97
N VAL A 157 9.33 -7.02 11.34
CA VAL A 157 9.84 -8.39 11.51
C VAL A 157 11.32 -8.30 11.84
N ASP A 158 11.75 -8.99 12.89
CA ASP A 158 13.16 -9.02 13.34
C ASP A 158 13.77 -7.60 13.48
N GLY A 159 12.99 -6.67 14.05
CA GLY A 159 13.42 -5.29 14.27
C GLY A 159 13.45 -4.40 13.02
N ARG A 160 13.08 -4.92 11.85
CA ARG A 160 13.07 -4.18 10.57
C ARG A 160 11.64 -3.94 10.10
N LYS A 161 11.35 -2.71 9.67
CA LYS A 161 10.09 -2.42 9.00
C LYS A 161 10.02 -3.18 7.68
N ILE A 162 8.99 -4.02 7.54
CA ILE A 162 8.72 -4.80 6.32
C ILE A 162 7.48 -4.32 5.58
N ALA A 163 6.57 -3.64 6.25
CA ALA A 163 5.41 -3.07 5.59
C ALA A 163 5.00 -1.72 6.19
N GLY A 164 4.55 -0.86 5.30
CA GLY A 164 3.94 0.43 5.61
C GLY A 164 2.96 0.81 4.53
N ALA A 165 2.05 1.72 4.85
CA ALA A 165 1.03 2.17 3.91
C ALA A 165 0.76 3.67 4.03
N ALA A 166 -0.02 4.18 3.09
CA ALA A 166 -0.56 5.54 3.11
C ALA A 166 -2.00 5.54 2.62
N GLN A 167 -2.77 6.49 3.12
CA GLN A 167 -4.20 6.55 2.85
C GLN A 167 -4.63 7.85 2.17
N ARG A 168 -5.72 7.74 1.42
CA ARG A 168 -6.51 8.86 0.91
C ARG A 168 -7.98 8.61 1.22
N ARG A 169 -8.57 9.49 2.03
CA ARG A 169 -10.00 9.48 2.32
C ARG A 169 -10.70 10.52 1.46
N THR A 170 -11.80 10.14 0.85
CA THR A 170 -12.62 10.99 -0.02
C THR A 170 -14.09 10.79 0.31
N ARG A 171 -14.99 11.56 -0.33
CA ARG A 171 -16.43 11.34 -0.21
C ARG A 171 -16.90 10.01 -0.81
N ARG A 172 -16.11 9.39 -1.71
CA ARG A 172 -16.43 8.11 -2.35
C ARG A 172 -15.98 6.91 -1.53
N GLY A 173 -15.04 7.10 -0.60
CA GLY A 173 -14.46 6.02 0.20
C GLY A 173 -13.01 6.30 0.57
N LEU A 174 -12.31 5.24 0.97
CA LEU A 174 -10.92 5.27 1.38
C LEU A 174 -10.08 4.38 0.45
N LEU A 175 -8.95 4.90 0.01
CA LEU A 175 -7.87 4.14 -0.63
C LEU A 175 -6.70 4.05 0.36
N GLN A 176 -6.24 2.83 0.64
CA GLN A 176 -4.96 2.56 1.33
C GLN A 176 -4.02 1.84 0.36
N GLN A 177 -2.82 2.37 0.18
CA GLN A 177 -1.75 1.78 -0.61
C GLN A 177 -0.61 1.40 0.30
N GLY A 178 -0.18 0.14 0.25
CA GLY A 178 0.90 -0.39 1.08
C GLY A 178 1.91 -1.18 0.26
N SER A 179 3.12 -1.30 0.80
CA SER A 179 4.22 -2.07 0.22
C SER A 179 4.78 -3.01 1.28
N ILE A 180 5.03 -4.25 0.90
CA ILE A 180 5.62 -5.31 1.72
C ILE A 180 6.98 -5.64 1.11
N GLN A 181 8.05 -5.52 1.90
CA GLN A 181 9.44 -5.62 1.43
C GLN A 181 10.31 -6.43 2.38
N GLY A 182 11.43 -6.97 1.85
CA GLY A 182 12.49 -7.56 2.67
C GLY A 182 12.16 -8.88 3.34
N ILE A 183 11.13 -9.57 2.87
CA ILE A 183 10.73 -10.92 3.29
C ILE A 183 10.43 -11.77 2.06
N ASP A 184 10.33 -13.08 2.24
CA ASP A 184 9.80 -13.98 1.22
C ASP A 184 8.32 -13.64 0.96
N LEU A 185 8.02 -13.22 -0.27
CA LEU A 185 6.70 -12.79 -0.73
C LEU A 185 5.93 -13.91 -1.45
N GLU A 186 6.47 -15.10 -1.47
CA GLU A 186 5.88 -16.27 -2.09
C GLU A 186 5.00 -17.05 -1.10
N ASN A 187 4.65 -18.27 -1.45
CA ASN A 187 3.91 -19.19 -0.59
C ASN A 187 2.52 -18.73 -0.16
N GLY A 188 1.79 -18.04 -1.04
CA GLY A 188 0.40 -17.67 -0.80
C GLY A 188 0.21 -16.57 0.24
N LEU A 189 1.18 -15.67 0.42
CA LEU A 189 1.09 -14.53 1.33
C LEU A 189 -0.13 -13.66 1.03
N SER A 190 -0.35 -13.34 -0.25
CA SER A 190 -1.46 -12.49 -0.69
C SER A 190 -2.83 -13.11 -0.42
N GLU A 191 -2.96 -14.41 -0.64
CA GLU A 191 -4.20 -15.16 -0.39
C GLU A 191 -4.53 -15.21 1.10
N ARG A 192 -3.54 -15.54 1.95
CA ARG A 192 -3.73 -15.58 3.40
C ARG A 192 -4.02 -14.19 3.96
N PHE A 193 -3.31 -13.17 3.49
CA PHE A 193 -3.58 -11.79 3.91
C PHE A 193 -5.00 -11.34 3.55
N ALA A 194 -5.51 -11.73 2.39
CA ALA A 194 -6.90 -11.45 2.02
C ALA A 194 -7.89 -12.18 2.97
N VAL A 195 -7.60 -13.44 3.33
CA VAL A 195 -8.45 -14.24 4.23
C VAL A 195 -8.47 -13.66 5.64
N GLU A 196 -7.37 -13.13 6.15
CA GLU A 196 -7.33 -12.43 7.45
C GLU A 196 -8.18 -11.14 7.44
N LEU A 197 -8.34 -10.50 6.29
CA LEU A 197 -9.20 -9.33 6.15
C LEU A 197 -10.68 -9.70 6.04
N SER A 198 -11.01 -10.85 5.43
CA SER A 198 -12.38 -11.35 5.28
C SER A 198 -12.41 -12.84 5.01
N THR A 199 -13.26 -13.58 5.73
CA THR A 199 -13.53 -14.99 5.44
C THR A 199 -14.35 -15.19 4.16
N ASN A 200 -14.95 -14.13 3.60
CA ASN A 200 -15.72 -14.13 2.37
C ASN A 200 -14.96 -13.41 1.27
N CYS A 201 -13.86 -14.01 0.81
CA CYS A 201 -13.06 -13.51 -0.30
C CYS A 201 -13.65 -13.93 -1.64
N GLN A 202 -13.78 -12.98 -2.57
CA GLN A 202 -14.28 -13.19 -3.93
C GLN A 202 -13.17 -12.87 -4.94
N PRO A 203 -12.50 -13.88 -5.52
CA PRO A 203 -11.52 -13.64 -6.58
C PRO A 203 -12.17 -12.92 -7.77
N ARG A 204 -11.51 -11.89 -8.28
CA ARG A 204 -11.99 -11.06 -9.37
C ARG A 204 -10.89 -10.76 -10.38
N SER A 205 -11.26 -10.60 -11.63
CA SER A 205 -10.41 -9.99 -12.65
C SER A 205 -10.73 -8.51 -12.78
N LEU A 206 -9.73 -7.68 -13.09
CA LEU A 206 -9.94 -6.26 -13.34
C LEU A 206 -10.93 -6.06 -14.51
N PRO A 207 -12.05 -5.36 -14.30
CA PRO A 207 -13.05 -5.12 -15.36
C PRO A 207 -12.44 -4.32 -16.52
N LYS A 208 -12.92 -4.57 -17.74
CA LYS A 208 -12.48 -3.80 -18.92
C LYS A 208 -12.68 -2.30 -18.75
N ALA A 209 -13.81 -1.89 -18.15
CA ALA A 209 -14.10 -0.47 -17.87
C ALA A 209 -13.06 0.17 -16.93
N VAL A 210 -12.64 -0.55 -15.87
CA VAL A 210 -11.59 -0.10 -14.95
C VAL A 210 -10.27 0.11 -15.71
N ARG A 211 -9.87 -0.87 -16.53
CA ARG A 211 -8.63 -0.77 -17.32
C ARG A 211 -8.66 0.36 -18.33
N TYR A 212 -9.81 0.57 -18.99
CA TYR A 212 -9.96 1.66 -19.95
C TYR A 212 -9.83 3.02 -19.24
N ARG A 213 -10.62 3.24 -18.20
CA ARG A 213 -10.58 4.48 -17.42
C ARG A 213 -9.22 4.73 -16.77
N ALA A 214 -8.55 3.69 -16.31
CA ALA A 214 -7.21 3.80 -15.75
C ALA A 214 -6.16 4.27 -16.77
N ARG A 215 -6.27 3.87 -18.05
CA ARG A 215 -5.39 4.39 -19.11
C ARG A 215 -5.54 5.90 -19.29
N GLU A 216 -6.77 6.42 -19.24
CA GLU A 216 -7.02 7.86 -19.33
C GLU A 216 -6.38 8.59 -18.15
N ILE A 217 -6.61 8.13 -16.92
CA ILE A 217 -6.04 8.74 -15.71
C ILE A 217 -4.52 8.57 -15.68
N ALA A 218 -3.98 7.44 -16.12
CA ALA A 218 -2.55 7.26 -16.23
C ALA A 218 -1.91 8.30 -17.15
N ALA A 219 -2.49 8.53 -18.33
CA ALA A 219 -1.97 9.52 -19.28
C ALA A 219 -2.17 10.98 -18.80
N GLN A 220 -3.37 11.30 -18.29
CA GLN A 220 -3.73 12.69 -17.97
C GLN A 220 -3.22 13.17 -16.61
N LYS A 221 -2.97 12.25 -15.68
CA LYS A 221 -2.58 12.57 -14.31
C LYS A 221 -1.23 11.95 -13.95
N TYR A 222 -1.16 10.64 -13.73
CA TYR A 222 0.01 10.02 -13.10
C TYR A 222 1.26 10.03 -13.97
N GLY A 223 1.13 9.99 -15.30
CA GLY A 223 2.21 10.17 -16.26
C GLY A 223 2.47 11.62 -16.68
N ALA A 224 1.65 12.57 -16.22
CA ALA A 224 1.81 13.96 -16.57
C ALA A 224 2.85 14.66 -15.68
N GLU A 225 3.77 15.39 -16.32
CA GLU A 225 4.81 16.17 -15.62
C GLU A 225 4.21 17.18 -14.62
N ALA A 226 3.08 17.79 -14.97
CA ALA A 226 2.36 18.73 -14.10
C ALA A 226 1.91 18.07 -12.77
N TRP A 227 1.53 16.80 -12.80
CA TRP A 227 1.19 16.06 -11.58
C TRP A 227 2.45 15.63 -10.82
N LEU A 228 3.46 15.12 -11.53
CA LEU A 228 4.71 14.68 -10.95
C LEU A 228 5.40 15.82 -10.17
N ARG A 229 5.44 17.03 -10.77
CA ARG A 229 6.08 18.23 -10.19
C ARG A 229 5.14 19.14 -9.39
N LYS A 230 3.92 18.74 -9.16
CA LYS A 230 2.95 19.52 -8.38
C LYS A 230 3.59 20.01 -7.07
N ARG A 231 3.42 21.31 -6.78
CA ARG A 231 3.90 21.99 -5.56
C ARG A 231 2.90 21.84 -4.43
#